data_2ec6bc2cfb98f98f2eba29cc4408010d
#
_entry.id   2ec6bc2cfb98f98f2eba29cc4408010d
#
_cell.length_a   1.000
_cell.length_b   1.000
_cell.length_c   1.000
_cell.angle_alpha   90.00
_cell.angle_beta   90.00
_cell.angle_gamma   90.00
#
_symmetry.space_group_name_H-M   'P 1'
#
loop_
_entity.id
_entity.type
_entity.pdbx_description
1 polymer ?
#
loop_
_entity_poly.entity_id
_entity_poly.type
_entity_poly.pdbx_seq_one_letter_code
_entity_poly.pdbx_strand_id
1 'polypeptide(L)'
;MAAVRGLLDTSVVIAAEVADLPGEAAISAATLAELHFGVHLAKNEATRGLRLRRLAEIESRFAALPIDEAVARAYGELAALTVGAGRKVRPRVVDLFIAATARVHHLPLYSRNRRDFDPFAGLIELRSA
;
A
#
# COMPACT_ATOMS: atom_id res chain seq x y z
N MET A 1 -3.51 -21.04 -9.21
CA MET A 1 -3.47 -19.68 -8.63
C MET A 1 -2.49 -18.82 -9.40
N ALA A 2 -2.92 -17.62 -9.77
CA ALA A 2 -2.02 -16.67 -10.40
C ALA A 2 -0.96 -16.18 -9.39
N ALA A 3 0.29 -16.11 -9.83
CA ALA A 3 1.35 -15.56 -8.99
C ALA A 3 1.15 -14.06 -8.79
N VAL A 4 1.44 -13.55 -7.60
CA VAL A 4 1.42 -12.11 -7.33
C VAL A 4 2.60 -11.45 -8.07
N ARG A 5 2.32 -10.42 -8.87
CA ARG A 5 3.30 -9.75 -9.72
C ARG A 5 3.58 -8.30 -9.35
N GLY A 6 2.87 -7.77 -8.39
CA GLY A 6 3.09 -6.40 -7.97
C GLY A 6 2.32 -6.07 -6.71
N LEU A 7 2.74 -5.00 -6.06
CA LEU A 7 2.08 -4.44 -4.88
C LEU A 7 1.45 -3.11 -5.27
N LEU A 8 0.19 -2.92 -4.91
CA LEU A 8 -0.51 -1.66 -5.16
C LEU A 8 -0.42 -0.76 -3.94
N ASP A 9 0.08 0.45 -4.12
CA ASP A 9 0.00 1.50 -3.10
C ASP A 9 -1.46 1.93 -2.93
N THR A 10 -1.81 2.45 -1.77
CA THR A 10 -3.16 2.90 -1.46
C THR A 10 -3.67 3.91 -2.49
N SER A 11 -2.81 4.80 -3.01
CA SER A 11 -3.19 5.78 -4.04
C SER A 11 -3.76 5.14 -5.30
N VAL A 12 -3.27 3.97 -5.66
CA VAL A 12 -3.75 3.21 -6.82
C VAL A 12 -5.10 2.57 -6.53
N VAL A 13 -5.22 1.97 -5.36
CA VAL A 13 -6.43 1.24 -4.95
C VAL A 13 -7.64 2.16 -4.87
N ILE A 14 -7.47 3.39 -4.35
CA ILE A 14 -8.57 4.33 -4.19
C ILE A 14 -8.93 5.11 -5.46
N ALA A 15 -8.04 5.15 -6.45
CA ALA A 15 -8.21 5.99 -7.64
C ALA A 15 -8.96 5.31 -8.79
N ALA A 16 -9.10 4.00 -8.77
CA ALA A 16 -9.69 3.24 -9.88
C ALA A 16 -10.84 2.36 -9.39
N GLU A 17 -11.69 1.93 -10.32
CA GLU A 17 -12.67 0.90 -10.03
C GLU A 17 -11.95 -0.43 -9.75
N VAL A 18 -12.47 -1.21 -8.82
CA VAL A 18 -11.84 -2.49 -8.43
C VAL A 18 -11.68 -3.41 -9.63
N ALA A 19 -12.69 -3.44 -10.52
CA ALA A 19 -12.65 -4.27 -11.73
C ALA A 19 -11.51 -3.91 -12.68
N ASP A 20 -11.01 -2.67 -12.64
CA ASP A 20 -9.94 -2.19 -13.51
C ASP A 20 -8.54 -2.39 -12.92
N LEU A 21 -8.46 -2.88 -11.69
CA LEU A 21 -7.17 -3.14 -11.04
C LEU A 21 -6.60 -4.48 -11.50
N PRO A 22 -5.25 -4.59 -11.60
CA PRO A 22 -4.62 -5.86 -12.03
C PRO A 22 -4.94 -6.98 -11.03
N GLY A 23 -5.50 -8.10 -11.51
CA GLY A 23 -5.88 -9.24 -10.67
C GLY A 23 -4.71 -10.00 -10.05
N GLU A 24 -3.50 -9.80 -10.59
CA GLU A 24 -2.27 -10.46 -10.13
C GLU A 24 -1.52 -9.64 -9.09
N ALA A 25 -2.12 -8.58 -8.58
CA ALA A 25 -1.52 -7.72 -7.58
C ALA A 25 -1.92 -8.14 -6.17
N ALA A 26 -1.14 -7.68 -5.20
CA ALA A 26 -1.45 -7.75 -3.78
C ALA A 26 -1.49 -6.33 -3.20
N ILE A 27 -1.98 -6.23 -1.98
CA ILE A 27 -1.91 -5.01 -1.18
C ILE A 27 -1.17 -5.31 0.12
N SER A 28 -0.66 -4.26 0.76
CA SER A 28 -0.11 -4.39 2.11
C SER A 28 -1.25 -4.40 3.14
N ALA A 29 -1.05 -5.09 4.26
CA ALA A 29 -1.94 -4.96 5.41
C ALA A 29 -2.07 -3.50 5.87
N ALA A 30 -1.06 -2.66 5.63
CA ALA A 30 -1.12 -1.23 5.92
C ALA A 30 -2.18 -0.52 5.05
N THR A 31 -2.27 -0.86 3.77
CA THR A 31 -3.33 -0.36 2.88
C THR A 31 -4.69 -0.79 3.39
N LEU A 32 -4.82 -2.06 3.78
CA LEU A 32 -6.07 -2.58 4.32
C LEU A 32 -6.50 -1.80 5.58
N ALA A 33 -5.54 -1.49 6.45
CA ALA A 33 -5.80 -0.69 7.65
C ALA A 33 -6.34 0.70 7.29
N GLU A 34 -5.76 1.37 6.29
CA GLU A 34 -6.25 2.67 5.82
C GLU A 34 -7.66 2.59 5.26
N LEU A 35 -7.97 1.54 4.51
CA LEU A 35 -9.30 1.36 3.93
C LEU A 35 -10.36 1.14 5.01
N HIS A 36 -10.05 0.34 6.03
CA HIS A 36 -10.94 0.15 7.18
C HIS A 36 -11.15 1.46 7.95
N PHE A 37 -10.08 2.20 8.18
CA PHE A 37 -10.18 3.51 8.82
C PHE A 37 -11.09 4.45 8.02
N GLY A 38 -10.95 4.46 6.71
CA GLY A 38 -11.79 5.28 5.81
C GLY A 38 -13.28 4.97 5.94
N VAL A 39 -13.65 3.70 6.17
CA VAL A 39 -15.05 3.32 6.41
C VAL A 39 -15.58 4.00 7.67
N HIS A 40 -14.81 3.97 8.75
CA HIS A 40 -15.22 4.59 10.04
C HIS A 40 -15.28 6.11 9.98
N LEU A 41 -14.53 6.74 9.08
CA LEU A 41 -14.54 8.19 8.89
C LEU A 41 -15.70 8.69 8.03
N ALA A 42 -16.47 7.81 7.42
CA ALA A 42 -17.58 8.21 6.55
C ALA A 42 -18.60 9.03 7.34
N LYS A 43 -19.00 10.18 6.76
CA LYS A 43 -19.84 11.17 7.44
C LYS A 43 -21.34 10.80 7.47
N ASN A 44 -21.76 9.85 6.64
CA ASN A 44 -23.14 9.42 6.58
C ASN A 44 -23.23 7.94 6.18
N GLU A 45 -24.41 7.36 6.35
CA GLU A 45 -24.65 5.95 6.10
C GLU A 45 -24.49 5.57 4.63
N ALA A 46 -24.88 6.44 3.69
CA ALA A 46 -24.77 6.17 2.27
C ALA A 46 -23.30 6.03 1.86
N THR A 47 -22.45 6.97 2.30
CA THR A 47 -21.01 6.93 2.04
C THR A 47 -20.36 5.73 2.70
N ARG A 48 -20.73 5.44 3.96
CA ARG A 48 -20.20 4.26 4.68
C ARG A 48 -20.54 2.97 3.94
N GLY A 49 -21.77 2.83 3.47
CA GLY A 49 -22.21 1.66 2.72
C GLY A 49 -21.44 1.47 1.43
N LEU A 50 -21.15 2.55 0.69
CA LEU A 50 -20.34 2.50 -0.53
C LEU A 50 -18.91 2.05 -0.23
N ARG A 51 -18.30 2.62 0.83
CA ARG A 51 -16.93 2.26 1.23
C ARG A 51 -16.84 0.82 1.70
N LEU A 52 -17.85 0.33 2.44
CA LEU A 52 -17.91 -1.07 2.88
C LEU A 52 -18.00 -2.03 1.71
N ARG A 53 -18.85 -1.75 0.73
CA ARG A 53 -18.99 -2.60 -0.45
C ARG A 53 -17.69 -2.66 -1.24
N ARG A 54 -17.04 -1.51 -1.45
CA ARG A 54 -15.77 -1.44 -2.15
C ARG A 54 -14.69 -2.21 -1.39
N LEU A 55 -14.63 -2.06 -0.08
CA LEU A 55 -13.68 -2.77 0.77
C LEU A 55 -13.87 -4.28 0.67
N ALA A 56 -15.12 -4.76 0.71
CA ALA A 56 -15.43 -6.17 0.55
C ALA A 56 -14.93 -6.72 -0.80
N GLU A 57 -15.11 -5.96 -1.88
CA GLU A 57 -14.61 -6.33 -3.21
C GLU A 57 -13.08 -6.43 -3.21
N ILE A 58 -12.40 -5.45 -2.61
CA ILE A 58 -10.94 -5.43 -2.53
C ILE A 58 -10.44 -6.64 -1.73
N GLU A 59 -11.02 -6.91 -0.57
CA GLU A 59 -10.63 -8.05 0.27
C GLU A 59 -10.89 -9.40 -0.40
N SER A 60 -11.92 -9.50 -1.23
CA SER A 60 -12.22 -10.74 -1.94
C SER A 60 -11.27 -10.98 -3.12
N ARG A 61 -10.66 -9.92 -3.66
CA ARG A 61 -9.87 -10.00 -4.88
C ARG A 61 -8.36 -10.01 -4.65
N PHE A 62 -7.88 -9.29 -3.64
CA PHE A 62 -6.44 -9.12 -3.41
C PHE A 62 -6.01 -9.77 -2.10
N ALA A 63 -4.86 -10.46 -2.13
CA ALA A 63 -4.20 -10.88 -0.92
C ALA A 63 -3.64 -9.65 -0.19
N ALA A 64 -3.84 -9.59 1.12
CA ALA A 64 -3.21 -8.59 1.97
C ALA A 64 -1.96 -9.20 2.58
N LEU A 65 -0.79 -8.72 2.17
CA LEU A 65 0.49 -9.22 2.68
C LEU A 65 0.73 -8.66 4.07
N PRO A 66 1.11 -9.50 5.04
CA PRO A 66 1.17 -9.10 6.44
C PRO A 66 2.35 -8.19 6.76
N ILE A 67 2.21 -7.44 7.85
CA ILE A 67 3.32 -6.72 8.47
C ILE A 67 3.93 -7.67 9.51
N ASP A 68 4.84 -8.52 9.04
CA ASP A 68 5.54 -9.50 9.87
C ASP A 68 6.91 -8.98 10.33
N GLU A 69 7.72 -9.85 10.92
CA GLU A 69 9.04 -9.46 11.41
C GLU A 69 9.96 -8.99 10.28
N ALA A 70 9.92 -9.64 9.12
CA ALA A 70 10.75 -9.25 7.98
C ALA A 70 10.36 -7.84 7.50
N VAL A 71 9.07 -7.57 7.39
CA VAL A 71 8.57 -6.24 7.02
C VAL A 71 8.94 -5.20 8.08
N ALA A 72 8.86 -5.55 9.36
CA ALA A 72 9.26 -4.64 10.45
C ALA A 72 10.74 -4.26 10.35
N ARG A 73 11.61 -5.23 10.05
CA ARG A 73 13.04 -4.96 9.87
C ARG A 73 13.31 -4.07 8.65
N ALA A 74 12.64 -4.34 7.54
CA ALA A 74 12.74 -3.52 6.33
C ALA A 74 12.23 -2.09 6.59
N TYR A 75 11.15 -1.96 7.35
CA TYR A 75 10.64 -0.64 7.75
C TYR A 75 11.72 0.20 8.44
N GLY A 76 12.45 -0.40 9.38
CA GLY A 76 13.53 0.30 10.09
C GLY A 76 14.60 0.84 9.14
N GLU A 77 15.00 0.04 8.16
CA GLU A 77 15.95 0.45 7.13
C GLU A 77 15.42 1.63 6.31
N LEU A 78 14.19 1.53 5.83
CA LEU A 78 13.59 2.57 5.00
C LEU A 78 13.31 3.85 5.78
N ALA A 79 12.92 3.73 7.06
CA ALA A 79 12.72 4.89 7.93
C ALA A 79 14.05 5.65 8.14
N ALA A 80 15.15 4.94 8.32
CA ALA A 80 16.48 5.56 8.45
C ALA A 80 16.86 6.31 7.17
N LEU A 81 16.58 5.75 6.00
CA LEU A 81 16.81 6.43 4.72
C LEU A 81 15.95 7.68 4.58
N THR A 82 14.73 7.64 5.07
CA THR A 82 13.80 8.79 5.07
C THR A 82 14.38 9.95 5.88
N VAL A 83 14.87 9.66 7.08
CA VAL A 83 15.53 10.65 7.94
C VAL A 83 16.80 11.19 7.26
N GLY A 84 17.59 10.30 6.68
CA GLY A 84 18.82 10.68 5.96
C GLY A 84 18.55 11.57 4.76
N ALA A 85 17.38 11.46 4.14
CA ALA A 85 16.94 12.31 3.04
C ALA A 85 16.31 13.64 3.52
N GLY A 86 16.32 13.91 4.82
CA GLY A 86 15.75 15.13 5.40
C GLY A 86 14.23 15.12 5.50
N ARG A 87 13.60 13.96 5.40
CA ARG A 87 12.15 13.83 5.46
C ARG A 87 11.68 13.32 6.82
N LYS A 88 10.44 13.65 7.17
CA LYS A 88 9.83 13.20 8.43
C LYS A 88 9.20 11.84 8.25
N VAL A 89 9.41 10.95 9.22
CA VAL A 89 8.86 9.58 9.21
C VAL A 89 7.37 9.57 9.55
N ARG A 90 6.93 10.35 10.54
CA ARG A 90 5.55 10.28 11.06
C ARG A 90 4.45 10.34 9.99
N PRO A 91 4.42 11.32 9.08
CA PRO A 91 3.35 11.35 8.09
C PRO A 91 3.48 10.29 7.02
N ARG A 92 4.55 9.48 7.06
CA ARG A 92 4.88 8.49 6.03
C ARG A 92 4.85 7.04 6.52
N VAL A 93 4.32 6.80 7.72
CA VAL A 93 4.35 5.46 8.34
C VAL A 93 3.70 4.41 7.45
N VAL A 94 2.53 4.70 6.89
CA VAL A 94 1.83 3.75 6.02
C VAL A 94 2.62 3.51 4.74
N ASP A 95 3.11 4.56 4.09
CA ASP A 95 3.92 4.44 2.87
C ASP A 95 5.18 3.62 3.12
N LEU A 96 5.81 3.79 4.29
CA LEU A 96 6.98 3.03 4.68
C LEU A 96 6.67 1.55 4.86
N PHE A 97 5.54 1.20 5.46
CA PHE A 97 5.12 -0.20 5.57
C PHE A 97 4.80 -0.81 4.21
N ILE A 98 4.20 -0.03 3.32
CA ILE A 98 3.93 -0.48 1.94
C ILE A 98 5.25 -0.74 1.21
N ALA A 99 6.18 0.20 1.26
CA ALA A 99 7.50 0.05 0.64
C ALA A 99 8.28 -1.12 1.23
N ALA A 100 8.24 -1.29 2.56
CA ALA A 100 8.88 -2.41 3.25
C ALA A 100 8.30 -3.75 2.79
N THR A 101 6.99 -3.82 2.60
CA THR A 101 6.32 -5.02 2.08
C THR A 101 6.80 -5.35 0.67
N ALA A 102 6.88 -4.36 -0.20
CA ALA A 102 7.39 -4.52 -1.55
C ALA A 102 8.85 -5.02 -1.54
N ARG A 103 9.68 -4.46 -0.68
CA ARG A 103 11.08 -4.85 -0.55
C ARG A 103 11.24 -6.30 -0.11
N VAL A 104 10.53 -6.71 0.92
CA VAL A 104 10.62 -8.08 1.46
C VAL A 104 10.16 -9.12 0.45
N HIS A 105 9.10 -8.83 -0.28
CA HIS A 105 8.53 -9.76 -1.25
C HIS A 105 9.12 -9.62 -2.66
N HIS A 106 10.09 -8.71 -2.86
CA HIS A 106 10.70 -8.44 -4.15
C HIS A 106 9.67 -8.14 -5.25
N LEU A 107 8.65 -7.35 -4.88
CA LEU A 107 7.57 -6.97 -5.79
C LEU A 107 7.77 -5.54 -6.27
N PRO A 108 7.49 -5.24 -7.55
CA PRO A 108 7.41 -3.86 -7.98
C PRO A 108 6.24 -3.17 -7.27
N LEU A 109 6.45 -1.92 -6.87
CA LEU A 109 5.44 -1.10 -6.21
C LEU A 109 4.83 -0.14 -7.23
N TYR A 110 3.53 -0.24 -7.41
CA TYR A 110 2.77 0.65 -8.27
C TYR A 110 2.19 1.78 -7.43
N SER A 111 2.49 3.02 -7.79
CA SER A 111 2.03 4.20 -7.06
C SER A 111 1.70 5.35 -8.02
N ARG A 112 0.74 6.17 -7.63
CA ARG A 112 0.44 7.44 -8.29
C ARG A 112 1.28 8.58 -7.72
N ASN A 113 1.97 8.34 -6.60
CA ASN A 113 2.75 9.32 -5.85
C ASN A 113 4.20 8.84 -5.70
N ARG A 114 4.89 8.65 -6.82
CA ARG A 114 6.25 8.09 -6.83
C ARG A 114 7.25 8.89 -5.98
N ARG A 115 7.06 10.20 -5.87
CA ARG A 115 7.92 11.06 -5.05
C ARG A 115 7.99 10.65 -3.59
N ASP A 116 6.91 10.08 -3.06
CA ASP A 116 6.86 9.64 -1.67
C ASP A 116 7.86 8.52 -1.38
N PHE A 117 8.33 7.85 -2.42
CA PHE A 117 9.23 6.70 -2.33
C PHE A 117 10.64 7.00 -2.86
N ASP A 118 10.95 8.25 -3.21
CA ASP A 118 12.26 8.64 -3.76
C ASP A 118 13.46 8.19 -2.90
N PRO A 119 13.42 8.26 -1.56
CA PRO A 119 14.56 7.82 -0.74
C PRO A 119 14.93 6.35 -0.92
N PHE A 120 14.02 5.52 -1.46
CA PHE A 120 14.21 4.06 -1.61
C PHE A 120 14.31 3.63 -3.06
N ALA A 121 14.44 4.56 -4.01
CA ALA A 121 14.36 4.26 -5.44
C ALA A 121 15.38 3.20 -5.89
N GLY A 122 16.51 3.05 -5.18
CA GLY A 122 17.50 2.02 -5.47
C GLY A 122 17.23 0.67 -4.79
N LEU A 123 16.24 0.58 -3.90
CA LEU A 123 15.95 -0.60 -3.10
C LEU A 123 14.65 -1.30 -3.49
N ILE A 124 13.74 -0.58 -4.11
CA ILE A 124 12.46 -1.11 -4.59
C ILE A 124 12.26 -0.67 -6.03
N GLU A 125 11.54 -1.48 -6.80
CA GLU A 125 11.15 -1.12 -8.16
C GLU A 125 9.86 -0.32 -8.11
N LEU A 126 9.93 0.96 -8.48
CA LEU A 126 8.76 1.85 -8.52
C LEU A 126 8.20 1.91 -9.93
N ARG A 127 6.89 1.77 -10.06
CA ARG A 127 6.18 1.91 -11.34
C ARG A 127 5.02 2.87 -11.19
N SER A 128 4.78 3.64 -12.26
CA SER A 128 3.60 4.50 -12.34
C SER A 128 2.34 3.66 -12.57
N ALA A 129 1.28 4.10 -11.98
CA ALA A 129 -0.02 3.45 -12.14
C ALA A 129 -1.00 4.36 -12.88
#